data_eebca024171e31a48602ca24174e9e22
#
_entry.id   eebca024171e31a48602ca24174e9e22
#
_cell.length_a   1.000
_cell.length_b   1.000
_cell.length_c   1.000
_cell.angle_alpha   90.00
_cell.angle_beta   90.00
_cell.angle_gamma   90.00
#
_symmetry.space_group_name_H-M   'P 1'
#
loop_
_entity.id
_entity.type
_entity.pdbx_description
1 polymer ?
#
loop_
_entity_poly.entity_id
_entity_poly.type
_entity_poly.pdbx_seq_one_letter_code
_entity_poly.pdbx_strand_id
1 'polypeptide(L)'
;MNNILVITGARGIGDLIYQLPLLRSLYLTYKTKLILVSNKVNKAKDVYKHEDFYDEIIEFDHTRYSTIKTIGKIKYFLDLINRYNSDLTILTSNTTRLMLPVYFSNSKNKIIFGTKKFFIFKDKTNNYLTSSEKI
;
A
#
# COMPACT_ATOMS: atom_id res chain seq x y z
N MET A 1 -3.83 14.49 8.82
CA MET A 1 -3.61 13.48 7.77
C MET A 1 -4.95 12.85 7.47
N ASN A 2 -5.47 13.10 6.27
CA ASN A 2 -6.87 12.79 5.96
C ASN A 2 -7.07 11.52 5.12
N ASN A 3 -6.10 11.14 4.31
CA ASN A 3 -6.18 9.99 3.45
C ASN A 3 -4.94 9.13 3.56
N ILE A 4 -5.11 7.90 4.01
CA ILE A 4 -4.01 6.94 4.10
C ILE A 4 -4.37 5.74 3.22
N LEU A 5 -3.53 5.49 2.22
CA LEU A 5 -3.67 4.37 1.30
C LEU A 5 -2.63 3.30 1.66
N VAL A 6 -3.06 2.08 1.89
CA VAL A 6 -2.16 0.96 2.16
C VAL A 6 -2.31 -0.08 1.06
N ILE A 7 -1.23 -0.32 0.34
CA ILE A 7 -1.16 -1.37 -0.69
C ILE A 7 -0.51 -2.58 -0.04
N THR A 8 -1.30 -3.63 0.16
CA THR A 8 -0.80 -4.84 0.80
C THR A 8 -0.12 -5.73 -0.24
N GLY A 9 1.15 -6.03 0.00
CA GLY A 9 1.87 -7.01 -0.80
C GLY A 9 1.72 -8.43 -0.28
N ALA A 10 0.57 -8.75 0.31
CA ALA A 10 0.33 -10.04 0.92
C ALA A 10 0.35 -11.16 -0.12
N ARG A 11 0.96 -12.28 0.24
CA ARG A 11 0.99 -13.51 -0.56
C ARG A 11 -0.09 -14.50 -0.14
N GLY A 12 -0.80 -14.22 0.94
CA GLY A 12 -1.86 -15.09 1.45
C GLY A 12 -2.53 -14.47 2.66
N ILE A 13 -3.50 -15.21 3.22
CA ILE A 13 -4.30 -14.78 4.37
C ILE A 13 -3.42 -14.56 5.61
N GLY A 14 -2.40 -15.39 5.80
CA GLY A 14 -1.47 -15.25 6.92
C GLY A 14 -0.75 -13.91 6.95
N ASP A 15 -0.34 -13.43 5.79
CA ASP A 15 0.29 -12.11 5.67
C ASP A 15 -0.68 -10.98 6.03
N LEU A 16 -1.95 -11.10 5.66
CA LEU A 16 -2.96 -10.13 6.03
C LEU A 16 -3.17 -10.08 7.55
N ILE A 17 -3.20 -11.23 8.19
CA ILE A 17 -3.30 -11.32 9.65
C ILE A 17 -2.06 -10.73 10.32
N TYR A 18 -0.89 -11.01 9.77
CA TYR A 18 0.38 -10.49 10.27
C TYR A 18 0.45 -8.95 10.21
N GLN A 19 -0.23 -8.34 9.25
CA GLN A 19 -0.27 -6.88 9.09
C GLN A 19 -1.28 -6.18 10.01
N LEU A 20 -2.15 -6.90 10.69
CA LEU A 20 -3.17 -6.31 11.57
C LEU A 20 -2.60 -5.30 12.59
N PRO A 21 -1.50 -5.60 13.32
CA PRO A 21 -0.95 -4.63 14.26
C PRO A 21 -0.57 -3.31 13.60
N LEU A 22 0.01 -3.35 12.40
CA LEU A 22 0.35 -2.15 11.64
C LEU A 22 -0.89 -1.35 11.28
N LEU A 23 -1.90 -2.01 10.71
CA LEU A 23 -3.12 -1.34 10.24
C LEU A 23 -3.89 -0.71 11.41
N ARG A 24 -4.03 -1.44 12.50
CA ARG A 24 -4.67 -0.93 13.72
C ARG A 24 -3.91 0.25 14.30
N SER A 25 -2.58 0.16 14.32
CA SER A 25 -1.71 1.22 14.82
C SER A 25 -1.83 2.50 13.99
N LEU A 26 -1.87 2.38 12.67
CA LEU A 26 -2.08 3.52 11.78
C LEU A 26 -3.42 4.21 12.05
N TYR A 27 -4.48 3.44 12.17
CA TYR A 27 -5.81 3.96 12.46
C TYR A 27 -5.84 4.70 13.81
N LEU A 28 -5.27 4.11 14.83
CA LEU A 28 -5.25 4.71 16.17
C LEU A 28 -4.37 5.96 16.25
N THR A 29 -3.25 5.95 15.55
CA THR A 29 -2.29 7.07 15.56
C THR A 29 -2.82 8.28 14.81
N TYR A 30 -3.35 8.08 13.62
CA TYR A 30 -3.81 9.17 12.76
C TYR A 30 -5.29 9.47 12.87
N LYS A 31 -6.06 8.63 13.56
CA LYS A 31 -7.50 8.73 13.72
C LYS A 31 -8.24 8.90 12.39
N THR A 32 -7.74 8.23 11.38
CA THR A 32 -8.26 8.27 10.00
C THR A 32 -8.42 6.86 9.50
N LYS A 33 -9.57 6.56 8.92
CA LYS A 33 -9.80 5.24 8.34
C LYS A 33 -8.96 5.07 7.08
N LEU A 34 -8.48 3.84 6.90
CA LEU A 34 -7.56 3.48 5.82
C LEU A 34 -8.31 3.08 4.56
N ILE A 35 -7.68 3.28 3.42
CA ILE A 35 -8.07 2.69 2.15
C ILE A 35 -7.07 1.58 1.85
N LEU A 36 -7.55 0.36 1.72
CA LEU A 36 -6.70 -0.80 1.50
C LEU A 36 -6.79 -1.26 0.05
N VAL A 37 -5.65 -1.60 -0.52
CA VAL A 37 -5.56 -2.23 -1.84
C VAL A 37 -4.93 -3.60 -1.66
N SER A 38 -5.63 -4.64 -2.07
CA SER A 38 -5.19 -6.02 -1.87
C SER A 38 -5.50 -6.87 -3.09
N ASN A 39 -4.74 -7.94 -3.26
CA ASN A 39 -5.05 -8.95 -4.28
C ASN A 39 -6.31 -9.72 -3.88
N LYS A 40 -7.24 -9.86 -4.80
CA LYS A 40 -8.51 -10.57 -4.62
C LYS A 40 -8.34 -11.98 -4.09
N VAL A 41 -7.27 -12.66 -4.48
CA VAL A 41 -6.96 -14.02 -4.02
C VAL A 41 -6.81 -14.11 -2.50
N ASN A 42 -6.35 -13.04 -1.87
CA ASN A 42 -6.13 -12.99 -0.43
C ASN A 42 -7.41 -12.76 0.39
N LYS A 43 -8.50 -12.41 -0.26
CA LYS A 43 -9.81 -12.22 0.39
C LYS A 43 -9.77 -11.24 1.57
N ALA A 44 -9.14 -10.09 1.36
CA ALA A 44 -8.99 -9.08 2.42
C ALA A 44 -10.33 -8.63 3.00
N LYS A 45 -11.37 -8.50 2.18
CA LYS A 45 -12.71 -8.14 2.64
C LYS A 45 -13.27 -9.14 3.64
N ASP A 46 -13.00 -10.42 3.44
CA ASP A 46 -13.44 -11.47 4.37
C ASP A 46 -12.58 -11.50 5.64
N VAL A 47 -11.26 -11.35 5.47
CA VAL A 47 -10.30 -11.37 6.60
C VAL A 47 -10.55 -10.20 7.55
N TYR A 48 -10.81 -9.02 7.02
CA TYR A 48 -10.96 -7.79 7.80
C TYR A 48 -12.41 -7.38 8.05
N LYS A 49 -13.39 -8.23 7.76
CA LYS A 49 -14.82 -7.87 7.83
C LYS A 49 -15.28 -7.36 9.19
N HIS A 50 -14.62 -7.74 10.28
CA HIS A 50 -14.95 -7.30 11.63
C HIS A 50 -14.06 -6.17 12.16
N GLU A 51 -13.22 -5.61 11.32
CA GLU A 51 -12.31 -4.53 11.70
C GLU A 51 -12.88 -3.16 11.34
N ASP A 52 -12.52 -2.15 12.13
CA ASP A 52 -13.02 -0.78 11.98
C ASP A 52 -12.04 0.16 11.30
N PHE A 53 -10.82 -0.28 11.04
CA PHE A 53 -9.74 0.61 10.61
C PHE A 53 -9.81 1.06 9.15
N TYR A 54 -10.74 0.58 8.37
CA TYR A 54 -10.82 0.92 6.95
C TYR A 54 -12.17 1.50 6.54
N ASP A 55 -12.15 2.36 5.52
CA ASP A 55 -13.35 2.82 4.82
C ASP A 55 -13.66 1.95 3.61
N GLU A 56 -12.61 1.54 2.89
CA GLU A 56 -12.75 0.83 1.64
C GLU A 56 -11.62 -0.18 1.48
N ILE A 57 -11.95 -1.35 0.93
CA ILE A 57 -10.98 -2.34 0.50
C ILE A 57 -11.16 -2.55 -0.99
N ILE A 58 -10.12 -2.22 -1.76
CA ILE A 58 -10.07 -2.42 -3.20
C ILE A 58 -9.36 -3.73 -3.45
N GLU A 59 -10.05 -4.69 -4.03
CA GLU A 59 -9.48 -5.97 -4.39
C GLU A 59 -9.21 -6.00 -5.90
N PHE A 60 -7.93 -6.09 -6.28
CA PHE A 60 -7.56 -6.23 -7.68
C PHE A 60 -7.39 -7.70 -8.05
N ASP A 61 -7.76 -8.05 -9.28
CA ASP A 61 -7.65 -9.41 -9.78
C ASP A 61 -6.28 -9.61 -10.45
N HIS A 62 -5.40 -10.34 -9.77
CA HIS A 62 -4.06 -10.63 -10.29
C HIS A 62 -4.08 -11.43 -11.60
N THR A 63 -5.02 -12.35 -11.75
CA THR A 63 -5.10 -13.19 -12.96
C THR A 63 -5.49 -12.37 -14.18
N ARG A 64 -6.39 -11.41 -14.01
CA ARG A 64 -6.81 -10.49 -15.08
C ARG A 64 -5.65 -9.65 -15.59
N TYR A 65 -4.70 -9.29 -14.72
CA TYR A 65 -3.56 -8.45 -15.07
C TYR A 65 -2.30 -9.26 -15.41
N SER A 66 -2.31 -10.57 -15.28
CA SER A 66 -1.17 -11.40 -15.66
C SER A 66 -0.87 -11.38 -17.16
N THR A 67 -1.88 -11.12 -17.98
CA THR A 67 -1.77 -11.01 -19.43
C THR A 67 -1.39 -9.61 -19.91
N ILE A 68 -1.46 -8.59 -19.04
CA ILE A 68 -1.12 -7.23 -19.37
C ILE A 68 0.39 -7.03 -19.21
N LYS A 69 1.01 -6.33 -20.17
CA LYS A 69 2.42 -5.97 -20.09
C LYS A 69 2.73 -5.21 -18.79
N THR A 70 3.94 -5.35 -18.28
CA THR A 70 4.39 -4.73 -17.03
C THR A 70 4.09 -3.24 -16.97
N ILE A 71 4.26 -2.53 -18.09
CA ILE A 71 3.96 -1.08 -18.19
C ILE A 71 2.47 -0.81 -17.92
N GLY A 72 1.58 -1.65 -18.45
CA GLY A 72 0.14 -1.51 -18.21
C GLY A 72 -0.23 -1.70 -16.74
N LYS A 73 0.43 -2.62 -16.05
CA LYS A 73 0.23 -2.84 -14.61
C LYS A 73 0.68 -1.63 -13.79
N ILE A 74 1.84 -1.09 -14.12
CA ILE A 74 2.38 0.09 -13.45
C ILE A 74 1.42 1.27 -13.62
N LYS A 75 0.93 1.50 -14.84
CA LYS A 75 -0.04 2.54 -15.13
C LYS A 75 -1.34 2.36 -14.35
N TYR A 76 -1.84 1.12 -14.29
CA TYR A 76 -3.07 0.82 -13.54
C TYR A 76 -2.94 1.21 -12.07
N PHE A 77 -1.86 0.79 -11.41
CA PHE A 77 -1.63 1.12 -10.00
C PHE A 77 -1.35 2.60 -9.79
N LEU A 78 -0.64 3.24 -10.72
CA LEU A 78 -0.40 4.67 -10.66
C LEU A 78 -1.71 5.46 -10.73
N ASP A 79 -2.58 5.13 -11.67
CA ASP A 79 -3.89 5.78 -11.81
C ASP A 79 -4.76 5.54 -10.57
N LEU A 80 -4.72 4.33 -10.02
CA LEU A 80 -5.44 3.98 -8.80
C LEU A 80 -4.96 4.82 -7.61
N ILE A 81 -3.67 4.92 -7.40
CA ILE A 81 -3.08 5.68 -6.29
C ILE A 81 -3.39 7.17 -6.45
N ASN A 82 -3.23 7.71 -7.65
CA ASN A 82 -3.46 9.12 -7.92
C ASN A 82 -4.94 9.52 -7.75
N ARG A 83 -5.85 8.58 -7.97
CA ARG A 83 -7.30 8.83 -7.79
C ARG A 83 -7.62 9.21 -6.35
N TYR A 84 -6.96 8.64 -5.38
CA TYR A 84 -7.23 8.89 -3.97
C TYR A 84 -6.51 10.12 -3.43
N ASN A 85 -5.51 10.63 -4.13
CA ASN A 85 -4.75 11.82 -3.72
C ASN A 85 -4.36 11.76 -2.24
N SER A 86 -3.75 10.64 -1.84
CA SER A 86 -3.52 10.34 -0.44
C SER A 86 -2.41 11.17 0.18
N ASP A 87 -2.56 11.50 1.46
CA ASP A 87 -1.53 12.16 2.26
C ASP A 87 -0.38 11.21 2.58
N LEU A 88 -0.69 9.92 2.71
CA LEU A 88 0.28 8.89 3.00
C LEU A 88 -0.07 7.63 2.20
N THR A 89 0.88 7.10 1.47
CA THR A 89 0.77 5.79 0.81
C THR A 89 1.80 4.85 1.40
N ILE A 90 1.34 3.70 1.86
CA ILE A 90 2.20 2.66 2.43
C ILE A 90 2.13 1.43 1.54
N LEU A 91 3.29 0.96 1.11
CA LEU A 91 3.43 -0.29 0.38
C LEU A 91 4.13 -1.31 1.27
N THR A 92 3.49 -2.42 1.54
CA THR A 92 4.03 -3.48 2.39
C THR A 92 4.80 -4.56 1.62
N SER A 93 5.20 -4.24 0.39
CA SER A 93 5.94 -5.15 -0.49
C SER A 93 7.12 -4.43 -1.14
N ASN A 94 8.13 -5.19 -1.50
CA ASN A 94 9.28 -4.68 -2.25
C ASN A 94 9.24 -5.05 -3.74
N THR A 95 8.09 -5.46 -4.24
CA THR A 95 7.91 -5.81 -5.66
C THR A 95 8.03 -4.56 -6.52
N THR A 96 8.92 -4.58 -7.50
CA THR A 96 9.16 -3.44 -8.40
C THR A 96 7.87 -2.94 -9.08
N ARG A 97 6.98 -3.85 -9.44
CA ARG A 97 5.71 -3.52 -10.10
C ARG A 97 4.81 -2.62 -9.24
N LEU A 98 4.92 -2.73 -7.93
CA LEU A 98 4.17 -1.92 -6.98
C LEU A 98 4.98 -0.71 -6.50
N MET A 99 6.30 -0.85 -6.40
CA MET A 99 7.18 0.23 -5.96
C MET A 99 7.17 1.41 -6.93
N LEU A 100 7.23 1.15 -8.24
CA LEU A 100 7.28 2.21 -9.25
C LEU A 100 6.00 3.07 -9.25
N PRO A 101 4.79 2.51 -9.24
CA PRO A 101 3.58 3.33 -9.13
C PRO A 101 3.55 4.20 -7.88
N VAL A 102 3.95 3.64 -6.74
CA VAL A 102 4.01 4.40 -5.49
C VAL A 102 5.01 5.54 -5.59
N TYR A 103 6.20 5.25 -6.12
CA TYR A 103 7.25 6.24 -6.28
C TYR A 103 6.81 7.43 -7.14
N PHE A 104 6.16 7.16 -8.28
CA PHE A 104 5.72 8.19 -9.22
C PHE A 104 4.35 8.79 -8.90
N SER A 105 3.66 8.30 -7.88
CA SER A 105 2.33 8.79 -7.52
C SER A 105 2.38 10.22 -6.96
N ASN A 106 1.21 10.86 -6.91
CA ASN A 106 1.06 12.19 -6.34
C ASN A 106 0.90 12.19 -4.81
N SER A 107 1.07 11.06 -4.17
CA SER A 107 0.98 10.94 -2.71
C SER A 107 2.03 11.83 -2.04
N LYS A 108 1.62 12.56 -1.01
CA LYS A 108 2.51 13.52 -0.32
C LYS A 108 3.63 12.82 0.42
N ASN A 109 3.33 11.74 1.10
CA ASN A 109 4.29 10.94 1.84
C ASN A 109 4.17 9.48 1.39
N LYS A 110 5.30 8.79 1.30
CA LYS A 110 5.36 7.42 0.81
C LYS A 110 6.27 6.59 1.69
N ILE A 111 5.80 5.41 2.10
CA ILE A 111 6.59 4.45 2.86
C ILE A 111 6.54 3.12 2.12
N ILE A 112 7.70 2.58 1.79
CA ILE A 112 7.83 1.30 1.12
C ILE A 112 8.62 0.37 2.03
N PHE A 113 7.99 -0.73 2.45
CA PHE A 113 8.64 -1.75 3.26
C PHE A 113 9.34 -2.75 2.36
N GLY A 114 10.64 -2.92 2.55
CA GLY A 114 11.41 -3.98 1.91
C GLY A 114 11.86 -5.03 2.92
N THR A 115 12.40 -6.14 2.43
CA THR A 115 12.89 -7.23 3.29
C THR A 115 14.06 -6.83 4.19
N LYS A 116 14.82 -5.82 3.80
CA LYS A 116 16.01 -5.37 4.54
C LYS A 116 16.09 -3.85 4.70
N LYS A 117 15.25 -3.10 3.99
CA LYS A 117 15.28 -1.64 4.00
C LYS A 117 13.88 -1.12 3.84
N PHE A 118 13.54 -0.05 4.52
CA PHE A 118 12.36 0.72 4.20
C PHE A 118 12.79 2.08 3.67
N PHE A 119 12.01 2.61 2.71
CA PHE A 119 12.25 3.91 2.12
C PHE A 119 11.10 4.83 2.51
N ILE A 120 11.44 5.96 3.11
CA ILE A 120 10.49 7.02 3.42
C ILE A 120 10.76 8.15 2.46
N PHE A 121 9.77 8.48 1.62
CA PHE A 121 9.85 9.61 0.71
C PHE A 121 8.94 10.71 1.23
N LYS A 122 9.52 11.83 1.57
CA LYS A 122 8.81 12.98 2.09
C LYS A 122 8.80 14.06 1.02
N ASP A 123 7.59 14.32 0.49
CA ASP A 123 7.29 15.44 -0.41
C ASP A 123 8.13 15.55 -1.71
N LYS A 124 7.53 16.10 -2.76
CA LYS A 124 8.16 16.33 -4.06
C LYS A 124 9.41 17.23 -4.02
N THR A 125 9.64 17.88 -2.90
CA THR A 125 10.70 18.89 -2.77
C THR A 125 11.98 18.37 -2.21
N ASN A 126 12.12 17.13 -1.84
CA ASN A 126 13.45 16.67 -1.70
C ASN A 126 13.95 15.70 -0.77
N ASN A 127 13.33 15.09 0.09
CA ASN A 127 14.15 14.29 0.98
C ASN A 127 13.65 12.87 1.14
N TYR A 128 14.34 11.97 0.46
CA TYR A 128 14.27 10.57 0.86
C TYR A 128 15.20 10.38 2.06
N LEU A 129 14.65 9.90 3.14
CA LEU A 129 15.45 9.33 4.21
C LEU A 129 15.55 7.83 3.95
N THR A 130 16.73 7.39 3.51
CA THR A 130 17.03 5.97 3.51
C THR A 130 17.50 5.61 4.90
N SER A 131 16.68 4.90 5.65
CA SER A 131 17.16 4.25 6.85
C SER A 131 17.71 2.88 6.45
N SER A 132 18.98 2.66 6.69
CA SER A 132 19.63 1.37 6.50
C SER A 132 19.52 0.49 7.72
N GLU A 133 18.59 0.74 8.60
CA GLU A 133 18.40 -0.10 9.76
C GLU A 133 17.94 -1.50 9.33
N LYS A 134 18.68 -2.49 9.78
CA LYS A 134 18.29 -3.88 9.64
C LYS A 134 17.09 -4.12 10.55
N ILE A 135 16.00 -4.47 9.92
CA ILE A 135 14.84 -4.97 10.64
C ILE A 135 15.09 -6.43 10.93
#